data_2339400fae633fb8a11a94340c2db580
#
_entry.id   2339400fae633fb8a11a94340c2db580
#
_cell.length_a   1.000
_cell.length_b   1.000
_cell.length_c   1.000
_cell.angle_alpha   90.00
_cell.angle_beta   90.00
_cell.angle_gamma   90.00
#
_symmetry.space_group_name_H-M   'P 1'
#
loop_
_entity.id
_entity.type
_entity.pdbx_description
1 polymer ?
#
loop_
_entity_poly.entity_id
_entity_poly.type
_entity_poly.pdbx_seq_one_letter_code
_entity_poly.pdbx_strand_id
1 'polypeptide(L)'
;MKRSFFIIACVLIVFIAKAQNISFTIADGIKNNNVKQRMEVGISKLLSEINSACAQERPLRLEGIDMSLSGKHSLQALWNNLHFLCEDNQIVERCLTSAEGYVIRNIYTRVNPMIEDYNDEPERALTIRLTRGGQIANVAMAASDAVYGRIMEQGLSVTDLERRTTILSFVENYRSFYDEKDLNSINRIFSDDAIIITGTVPMIKGGNSDSGSWREQITYKIQNKPQYLNSLAANFSRNKYIKVTFSDVEVVRHPANPNYYGVTLHQHWKSSTYEDDGYLLLIWEFRDGEDPIIHYRTWQPDRIGSHSLAKDEIINIMDFNIPTLD
;
A
#
# COMPACT_ATOMS: atom_id res chain seq x y z
N MET A 1 -25.82 -66.30 15.34
CA MET A 1 -25.74 -64.94 14.82
C MET A 1 -24.49 -64.26 15.37
N LYS A 2 -23.40 -64.19 14.57
CA LYS A 2 -22.16 -63.52 14.93
C LYS A 2 -22.16 -62.10 14.35
N ARG A 3 -22.17 -61.07 15.21
CA ARG A 3 -22.02 -59.69 14.83
C ARG A 3 -20.52 -59.33 14.72
N SER A 4 -20.01 -59.16 13.54
CA SER A 4 -18.68 -58.63 13.28
C SER A 4 -18.70 -57.10 13.44
N PHE A 5 -17.95 -56.58 14.42
CA PHE A 5 -17.67 -55.16 14.56
C PHE A 5 -16.51 -54.80 13.63
N PHE A 6 -16.80 -54.00 12.60
CA PHE A 6 -15.78 -53.35 11.76
C PHE A 6 -15.32 -52.07 12.47
N ILE A 7 -14.10 -52.08 13.01
CA ILE A 7 -13.44 -50.89 13.51
C ILE A 7 -12.79 -50.18 12.32
N ILE A 8 -13.38 -49.08 11.89
CA ILE A 8 -12.76 -48.18 10.89
C ILE A 8 -11.75 -47.31 11.68
N ALA A 9 -10.49 -47.64 11.53
CA ALA A 9 -9.39 -46.80 12.00
C ALA A 9 -9.24 -45.59 11.04
N CYS A 10 -9.76 -44.42 11.40
CA CYS A 10 -9.44 -43.17 10.74
C CYS A 10 -7.98 -42.84 11.03
N VAL A 11 -7.08 -43.09 10.07
CA VAL A 11 -5.71 -42.58 10.10
C VAL A 11 -5.79 -41.09 9.78
N LEU A 12 -5.74 -40.27 10.83
CA LEU A 12 -5.48 -38.83 10.69
C LEU A 12 -4.04 -38.68 10.18
N ILE A 13 -3.88 -38.47 8.88
CA ILE A 13 -2.60 -38.01 8.32
C ILE A 13 -2.47 -36.55 8.70
N VAL A 14 -1.79 -36.29 9.82
CA VAL A 14 -1.34 -34.95 10.18
C VAL A 14 -0.23 -34.60 9.19
N PHE A 15 -0.54 -33.83 8.16
CA PHE A 15 0.47 -33.15 7.39
C PHE A 15 1.15 -32.13 8.30
N ILE A 16 2.26 -32.53 8.92
CA ILE A 16 3.18 -31.59 9.56
C ILE A 16 3.81 -30.82 8.39
N ALA A 17 3.23 -29.68 8.02
CA ALA A 17 3.87 -28.73 7.15
C ALA A 17 5.17 -28.31 7.85
N LYS A 18 6.29 -28.88 7.43
CA LYS A 18 7.62 -28.42 7.89
C LYS A 18 7.72 -26.96 7.47
N ALA A 19 7.90 -26.08 8.44
CA ALA A 19 8.27 -24.69 8.18
C ALA A 19 9.48 -24.70 7.25
N GLN A 20 9.28 -24.19 6.03
CA GLN A 20 10.31 -24.23 5.01
C GLN A 20 11.25 -23.06 5.26
N ASN A 21 12.51 -23.35 5.55
CA ASN A 21 13.52 -22.30 5.67
C ASN A 21 13.75 -21.66 4.30
N ILE A 22 13.58 -20.34 4.24
CA ILE A 22 13.81 -19.56 3.02
C ILE A 22 15.25 -19.07 3.01
N SER A 23 15.93 -19.27 1.89
CA SER A 23 17.23 -18.68 1.60
C SER A 23 17.05 -17.51 0.63
N PHE A 24 17.39 -16.31 1.08
CA PHE A 24 17.36 -15.10 0.26
C PHE A 24 18.79 -14.68 -0.10
N THR A 25 19.02 -14.34 -1.36
CA THR A 25 20.32 -13.92 -1.89
C THR A 25 20.13 -12.65 -2.74
N ILE A 26 21.01 -11.68 -2.57
CA ILE A 26 21.08 -10.47 -3.39
C ILE A 26 22.04 -10.73 -4.56
N ALA A 27 21.52 -10.72 -5.79
CA ALA A 27 22.32 -10.96 -6.99
C ALA A 27 23.30 -9.82 -7.25
N ASP A 28 22.81 -8.58 -7.23
CA ASP A 28 23.60 -7.37 -7.50
C ASP A 28 22.99 -6.11 -6.80
N GLY A 29 23.59 -4.94 -7.06
CA GLY A 29 23.06 -3.63 -6.60
C GLY A 29 23.64 -3.15 -5.28
N ILE A 30 24.48 -3.92 -4.59
CA ILE A 30 25.13 -3.51 -3.35
C ILE A 30 26.63 -3.84 -3.36
N LYS A 31 27.47 -2.86 -3.05
CA LYS A 31 28.94 -2.99 -3.03
C LYS A 31 29.51 -3.43 -1.68
N ASN A 32 28.82 -3.09 -0.59
CA ASN A 32 29.27 -3.39 0.77
C ASN A 32 28.86 -4.80 1.19
N ASN A 33 29.81 -5.74 1.18
CA ASN A 33 29.56 -7.15 1.49
C ASN A 33 29.01 -7.38 2.90
N ASN A 34 29.41 -6.61 3.90
CA ASN A 34 28.92 -6.77 5.26
C ASN A 34 27.44 -6.37 5.36
N VAL A 35 27.06 -5.26 4.71
CA VAL A 35 25.67 -4.82 4.63
C VAL A 35 24.86 -5.83 3.81
N LYS A 36 25.38 -6.30 2.67
CA LYS A 36 24.75 -7.35 1.86
C LYS A 36 24.43 -8.59 2.69
N GLN A 37 25.41 -9.14 3.40
CA GLN A 37 25.23 -10.32 4.23
C GLN A 37 24.21 -10.08 5.37
N ARG A 38 24.25 -8.91 6.00
CA ARG A 38 23.27 -8.54 7.02
C ARG A 38 21.85 -8.53 6.47
N MET A 39 21.64 -7.95 5.28
CA MET A 39 20.35 -7.92 4.59
C MET A 39 19.87 -9.31 4.25
N GLU A 40 20.71 -10.14 3.61
CA GLU A 40 20.39 -11.52 3.22
C GLU A 40 19.95 -12.36 4.43
N VAL A 41 20.70 -12.28 5.53
CA VAL A 41 20.35 -13.00 6.78
C VAL A 41 19.04 -12.47 7.37
N GLY A 42 18.86 -11.14 7.42
CA GLY A 42 17.65 -10.51 7.96
C GLY A 42 16.41 -10.88 7.17
N ILE A 43 16.48 -10.78 5.85
CA ILE A 43 15.37 -11.12 4.94
C ILE A 43 15.07 -12.63 4.99
N SER A 44 16.08 -13.50 4.95
CA SER A 44 15.88 -14.96 5.06
C SER A 44 15.14 -15.33 6.35
N LYS A 45 15.52 -14.73 7.48
CA LYS A 45 14.84 -14.95 8.77
C LYS A 45 13.40 -14.46 8.74
N LEU A 46 13.16 -13.27 8.18
CA LEU A 46 11.82 -12.70 8.06
C LEU A 46 10.90 -13.59 7.22
N LEU A 47 11.32 -13.97 6.03
CA LEU A 47 10.51 -14.79 5.12
C LEU A 47 10.27 -16.19 5.68
N SER A 48 11.26 -16.79 6.35
CA SER A 48 11.09 -18.07 7.05
C SER A 48 10.10 -17.98 8.20
N GLU A 49 10.10 -16.88 8.97
CA GLU A 49 9.11 -16.64 10.03
C GLU A 49 7.71 -16.47 9.46
N ILE A 50 7.56 -15.70 8.37
CA ILE A 50 6.30 -15.52 7.66
C ILE A 50 5.72 -16.89 7.24
N ASN A 51 6.51 -17.73 6.59
CA ASN A 51 6.07 -19.06 6.18
C ASN A 51 5.72 -19.96 7.37
N SER A 52 6.52 -19.88 8.45
CA SER A 52 6.25 -20.64 9.67
C SER A 52 4.97 -20.18 10.37
N ALA A 53 4.75 -18.88 10.45
CA ALA A 53 3.55 -18.30 11.04
C ALA A 53 2.29 -18.65 10.24
N CYS A 54 2.37 -18.57 8.89
CA CYS A 54 1.29 -18.95 8.00
C CYS A 54 0.93 -20.44 8.15
N ALA A 55 1.92 -21.35 8.13
CA ALA A 55 1.70 -22.79 8.28
C ALA A 55 1.12 -23.20 9.63
N GLN A 56 1.35 -22.41 10.68
CA GLN A 56 0.89 -22.65 12.05
C GLN A 56 -0.34 -21.78 12.42
N GLU A 57 -0.86 -20.98 11.52
CA GLU A 57 -1.97 -20.05 11.73
C GLU A 57 -1.80 -19.20 13.00
N ARG A 58 -0.63 -18.62 13.18
CA ARG A 58 -0.25 -17.87 14.39
C ARG A 58 0.26 -16.46 14.07
N PRO A 59 0.28 -15.57 15.08
CA PRO A 59 0.95 -14.28 14.96
C PRO A 59 2.44 -14.39 14.61
N LEU A 60 2.98 -13.37 13.96
CA LEU A 60 4.42 -13.25 13.66
C LEU A 60 5.25 -13.08 14.93
N ARG A 61 6.40 -13.74 14.97
CA ARG A 61 7.43 -13.60 16.01
C ARG A 61 8.61 -12.84 15.42
N LEU A 62 8.63 -11.53 15.66
CA LEU A 62 9.62 -10.62 15.05
C LEU A 62 10.84 -10.35 15.98
N GLU A 63 10.94 -11.03 17.11
CA GLU A 63 12.09 -10.99 18.01
C GLU A 63 13.31 -11.62 17.31
N GLY A 64 14.46 -10.94 17.40
CA GLY A 64 15.70 -11.43 16.76
C GLY A 64 15.78 -11.25 15.24
N ILE A 65 14.73 -10.66 14.61
CA ILE A 65 14.79 -10.15 13.25
C ILE A 65 15.27 -8.70 13.31
N ASP A 66 16.29 -8.38 12.50
CA ASP A 66 16.87 -7.05 12.43
C ASP A 66 15.96 -6.08 11.68
N MET A 67 14.95 -5.59 12.38
CA MET A 67 13.86 -4.77 11.86
C MET A 67 13.59 -3.57 12.76
N SER A 68 13.29 -2.41 12.18
CA SER A 68 12.91 -1.20 12.93
C SER A 68 11.58 -1.40 13.68
N LEU A 69 11.33 -0.61 14.72
CA LEU A 69 10.06 -0.68 15.47
C LEU A 69 8.86 -0.34 14.58
N SER A 70 8.98 0.70 13.74
CA SER A 70 7.92 1.07 12.79
C SER A 70 7.67 -0.05 11.77
N GLY A 71 8.73 -0.68 11.25
CA GLY A 71 8.59 -1.81 10.34
C GLY A 71 7.92 -3.03 10.98
N LYS A 72 8.22 -3.32 12.26
CA LYS A 72 7.54 -4.39 13.00
C LYS A 72 6.05 -4.11 13.16
N HIS A 73 5.68 -2.89 13.53
CA HIS A 73 4.27 -2.51 13.69
C HIS A 73 3.52 -2.59 12.36
N SER A 74 4.09 -2.04 11.28
CA SER A 74 3.48 -2.07 9.95
C SER A 74 3.27 -3.50 9.46
N LEU A 75 4.28 -4.35 9.56
CA LEU A 75 4.16 -5.74 9.17
C LEU A 75 3.13 -6.51 10.02
N GLN A 76 3.08 -6.25 11.33
CA GLN A 76 2.10 -6.89 12.21
C GLN A 76 0.67 -6.48 11.85
N ALA A 77 0.45 -5.21 11.53
CA ALA A 77 -0.85 -4.71 11.09
C ALA A 77 -1.27 -5.32 9.75
N LEU A 78 -0.35 -5.39 8.78
CA LEU A 78 -0.58 -6.08 7.51
C LEU A 78 -0.95 -7.55 7.74
N TRP A 79 -0.21 -8.26 8.60
CA TRP A 79 -0.44 -9.66 8.92
C TRP A 79 -1.81 -9.93 9.54
N ASN A 80 -2.32 -9.03 10.35
CA ASN A 80 -3.64 -9.15 10.97
C ASN A 80 -4.79 -9.15 9.93
N ASN A 81 -4.58 -8.50 8.80
CA ASN A 81 -5.57 -8.42 7.72
C ASN A 81 -5.33 -9.48 6.63
N LEU A 82 -4.08 -9.86 6.41
CA LEU A 82 -3.67 -10.63 5.25
C LEU A 82 -2.50 -11.54 5.61
N HIS A 83 -2.74 -12.83 5.65
CA HIS A 83 -1.64 -13.80 5.72
C HIS A 83 -1.07 -14.05 4.33
N PHE A 84 0.21 -14.25 4.24
CA PHE A 84 0.90 -14.56 2.98
C PHE A 84 2.09 -15.47 3.24
N LEU A 85 2.54 -16.16 2.20
CA LEU A 85 3.70 -17.07 2.26
C LEU A 85 4.47 -17.03 0.94
N CYS A 86 5.77 -17.22 0.99
CA CYS A 86 6.60 -17.48 -0.18
C CYS A 86 6.49 -18.95 -0.56
N GLU A 87 6.23 -19.24 -1.83
CA GLU A 87 6.21 -20.62 -2.34
C GLU A 87 7.60 -21.14 -2.62
N ASP A 88 8.50 -20.24 -3.05
CA ASP A 88 9.90 -20.57 -3.30
C ASP A 88 10.73 -20.55 -2.01
N ASN A 89 11.58 -21.54 -1.85
CA ASN A 89 12.53 -21.64 -0.73
C ASN A 89 13.91 -21.05 -1.04
N GLN A 90 14.18 -20.72 -2.30
CA GLN A 90 15.39 -20.04 -2.75
C GLN A 90 14.97 -18.82 -3.58
N ILE A 91 15.20 -17.63 -3.04
CA ILE A 91 14.82 -16.37 -3.66
C ILE A 91 16.10 -15.59 -3.97
N VAL A 92 16.22 -15.15 -5.22
CA VAL A 92 17.37 -14.37 -5.70
C VAL A 92 16.85 -13.09 -6.35
N GLU A 93 17.13 -11.93 -5.73
CA GLU A 93 16.65 -10.65 -6.21
C GLU A 93 17.75 -9.60 -6.31
N ARG A 94 17.49 -8.56 -7.10
CA ARG A 94 18.35 -7.39 -7.18
C ARG A 94 18.08 -6.42 -6.06
N CYS A 95 19.13 -5.71 -5.64
CA CYS A 95 19.02 -4.62 -4.68
C CYS A 95 19.03 -3.28 -5.41
N LEU A 96 17.99 -2.48 -5.21
CA LEU A 96 17.92 -1.10 -5.69
C LEU A 96 18.40 -0.15 -4.59
N THR A 97 19.17 0.87 -4.96
CA THR A 97 19.57 1.94 -4.03
C THR A 97 18.54 3.06 -4.09
N SER A 98 18.12 3.56 -2.93
CA SER A 98 17.25 4.72 -2.79
C SER A 98 17.95 5.81 -1.94
N ALA A 99 17.34 7.01 -1.86
CA ALA A 99 17.84 8.09 -1.01
C ALA A 99 17.92 7.67 0.48
N GLU A 100 17.00 6.83 0.94
CA GLU A 100 16.89 6.38 2.33
C GLU A 100 17.70 5.12 2.65
N GLY A 101 18.08 4.35 1.63
CA GLY A 101 18.80 3.08 1.83
C GLY A 101 18.66 2.14 0.65
N TYR A 102 18.10 0.95 0.89
CA TYR A 102 17.97 -0.11 -0.12
C TYR A 102 16.53 -0.58 -0.25
N VAL A 103 16.19 -1.07 -1.44
CA VAL A 103 14.88 -1.63 -1.76
C VAL A 103 15.05 -2.97 -2.46
N ILE A 104 14.41 -4.00 -1.95
CA ILE A 104 14.24 -5.30 -2.61
C ILE A 104 12.78 -5.39 -3.05
N ARG A 105 12.55 -5.79 -4.30
CA ARG A 105 11.24 -5.96 -4.91
C ARG A 105 11.06 -7.37 -5.45
N ASN A 106 9.85 -7.67 -5.93
CA ASN A 106 9.51 -8.90 -6.66
C ASN A 106 9.63 -10.19 -5.83
N ILE A 107 9.52 -10.10 -4.51
CA ILE A 107 9.42 -11.30 -3.68
C ILE A 107 7.99 -11.80 -3.78
N TYR A 108 7.73 -12.79 -4.66
CA TYR A 108 6.39 -13.31 -4.90
C TYR A 108 5.87 -14.11 -3.72
N THR A 109 4.60 -13.88 -3.40
CA THR A 109 3.90 -14.53 -2.29
C THR A 109 2.50 -14.95 -2.72
N ARG A 110 2.03 -16.05 -2.16
CA ARG A 110 0.61 -16.41 -2.20
C ARG A 110 -0.08 -15.77 -1.00
N VAL A 111 -1.24 -15.18 -1.25
CA VAL A 111 -2.01 -14.38 -0.30
C VAL A 111 -3.21 -15.16 0.19
N ASN A 112 -3.47 -15.08 1.50
CA ASN A 112 -4.63 -15.66 2.15
C ASN A 112 -5.33 -14.59 3.03
N PRO A 113 -6.41 -13.95 2.55
CA PRO A 113 -7.14 -12.95 3.32
C PRO A 113 -7.74 -13.54 4.61
N MET A 114 -7.60 -12.81 5.73
CA MET A 114 -8.10 -13.22 7.05
C MET A 114 -9.50 -12.67 7.35
N ILE A 115 -10.02 -11.78 6.51
CA ILE A 115 -11.34 -11.17 6.63
C ILE A 115 -12.17 -11.63 5.42
N GLU A 116 -13.37 -12.16 5.65
CA GLU A 116 -14.22 -12.80 4.65
C GLU A 116 -14.45 -11.94 3.39
N ASP A 117 -14.68 -10.65 3.57
CA ASP A 117 -14.90 -9.71 2.45
C ASP A 117 -13.63 -9.03 1.93
N TYR A 118 -12.45 -9.34 2.51
CA TYR A 118 -11.17 -8.79 2.07
C TYR A 118 -10.63 -9.59 0.89
N ASN A 119 -11.27 -9.39 -0.28
CA ASN A 119 -10.85 -10.05 -1.50
C ASN A 119 -9.58 -9.41 -2.07
N ASP A 120 -8.52 -10.19 -2.26
CA ASP A 120 -7.27 -9.74 -2.87
C ASP A 120 -6.84 -10.71 -4.00
N GLU A 121 -5.89 -10.27 -4.83
CA GLU A 121 -5.27 -11.16 -5.81
C GLU A 121 -4.54 -12.29 -5.09
N PRO A 122 -4.64 -13.55 -5.60
CA PRO A 122 -4.05 -14.71 -4.91
C PRO A 122 -2.52 -14.68 -4.90
N GLU A 123 -1.91 -13.98 -5.84
CA GLU A 123 -0.45 -13.83 -5.94
C GLU A 123 -0.08 -12.35 -5.92
N ARG A 124 0.84 -11.98 -5.04
CA ARG A 124 1.33 -10.62 -4.89
C ARG A 124 2.82 -10.61 -4.57
N ALA A 125 3.50 -9.58 -5.03
CA ALA A 125 4.89 -9.36 -4.66
C ALA A 125 5.00 -8.50 -3.39
N LEU A 126 6.03 -8.76 -2.58
CA LEU A 126 6.46 -7.90 -1.49
C LEU A 126 7.55 -6.93 -1.96
N THR A 127 7.54 -5.76 -1.34
CA THR A 127 8.65 -4.81 -1.34
C THR A 127 9.21 -4.71 0.08
N ILE A 128 10.51 -4.92 0.22
CA ILE A 128 11.22 -4.76 1.50
C ILE A 128 12.15 -3.55 1.38
N ARG A 129 11.96 -2.55 2.25
CA ARG A 129 12.84 -1.39 2.36
C ARG A 129 13.77 -1.57 3.53
N LEU A 130 15.04 -1.19 3.32
CA LEU A 130 16.10 -1.35 4.31
C LEU A 130 16.86 -0.02 4.45
N THR A 131 17.31 0.25 5.67
CA THR A 131 18.20 1.39 5.94
C THR A 131 19.55 1.21 5.22
N ARG A 132 20.35 2.26 5.15
CA ARG A 132 21.74 2.19 4.64
C ARG A 132 22.61 1.18 5.38
N GLY A 133 22.29 0.89 6.64
CA GLY A 133 22.97 -0.13 7.44
C GLY A 133 22.44 -1.57 7.22
N GLY A 134 21.43 -1.77 6.38
CA GLY A 134 20.86 -3.08 6.07
C GLY A 134 19.80 -3.58 7.03
N GLN A 135 19.30 -2.74 7.97
CA GLN A 135 18.16 -3.07 8.82
C GLN A 135 16.85 -2.97 8.04
N ILE A 136 15.96 -3.92 8.19
CA ILE A 136 14.63 -3.89 7.57
C ILE A 136 13.81 -2.73 8.19
N ALA A 137 13.44 -1.76 7.36
CA ALA A 137 12.71 -0.57 7.77
C ALA A 137 11.20 -0.66 7.50
N ASN A 138 10.81 -1.35 6.42
CA ASN A 138 9.41 -1.52 6.05
C ASN A 138 9.22 -2.77 5.18
N VAL A 139 8.03 -3.37 5.25
CA VAL A 139 7.55 -4.43 4.35
C VAL A 139 6.16 -4.05 3.89
N ALA A 140 5.92 -4.04 2.59
CA ALA A 140 4.63 -3.70 2.01
C ALA A 140 4.33 -4.58 0.80
N MET A 141 3.05 -4.71 0.43
CA MET A 141 2.68 -5.28 -0.85
C MET A 141 3.11 -4.33 -1.97
N ALA A 142 3.82 -4.85 -2.96
CA ALA A 142 4.29 -4.07 -4.09
C ALA A 142 3.12 -3.49 -4.90
N ALA A 143 3.33 -2.35 -5.52
CA ALA A 143 2.47 -1.89 -6.61
C ALA A 143 2.55 -2.87 -7.79
N SER A 144 1.47 -2.98 -8.57
CA SER A 144 1.49 -3.79 -9.79
C SER A 144 2.55 -3.29 -10.79
N ASP A 145 3.02 -4.18 -11.66
CA ASP A 145 4.00 -3.82 -12.70
C ASP A 145 3.52 -2.66 -13.58
N ALA A 146 2.22 -2.61 -13.85
CA ALA A 146 1.61 -1.51 -14.60
C ALA A 146 1.75 -0.17 -13.89
N VAL A 147 1.45 -0.13 -12.57
CA VAL A 147 1.60 1.08 -11.74
C VAL A 147 3.08 1.47 -11.62
N TYR A 148 3.97 0.50 -11.39
CA TYR A 148 5.41 0.73 -11.35
C TYR A 148 5.91 1.35 -12.67
N GLY A 149 5.56 0.74 -13.80
CA GLY A 149 5.97 1.21 -15.13
C GLY A 149 5.52 2.66 -15.37
N ARG A 150 4.27 2.97 -15.11
CA ARG A 150 3.73 4.34 -15.31
C ARG A 150 4.40 5.40 -14.44
N ILE A 151 4.73 5.09 -13.19
CA ILE A 151 5.45 6.03 -12.32
C ILE A 151 6.85 6.31 -12.85
N MET A 152 7.55 5.28 -13.35
CA MET A 152 8.96 5.37 -13.76
C MET A 152 9.16 5.79 -15.21
N GLU A 153 8.18 5.59 -16.11
CA GLU A 153 8.30 5.72 -17.57
C GLU A 153 8.75 7.11 -18.04
N GLN A 154 8.39 8.17 -17.33
CA GLN A 154 8.65 9.57 -17.74
C GLN A 154 9.85 10.19 -17.01
N GLY A 155 10.70 9.42 -16.37
CA GLY A 155 11.88 9.90 -15.66
C GLY A 155 12.91 10.50 -16.63
N LEU A 156 13.06 11.84 -16.63
CA LEU A 156 13.91 12.58 -17.57
C LEU A 156 15.34 12.83 -17.04
N SER A 157 15.58 12.68 -15.75
CA SER A 157 16.87 12.92 -15.09
C SER A 157 17.06 12.01 -13.89
N VAL A 158 18.28 11.92 -13.38
CA VAL A 158 18.57 11.13 -12.16
C VAL A 158 17.72 11.63 -10.97
N THR A 159 17.67 12.94 -10.74
CA THR A 159 16.86 13.56 -9.68
C THR A 159 15.37 13.26 -9.86
N ASP A 160 14.87 13.31 -11.09
CA ASP A 160 13.47 12.98 -11.37
C ASP A 160 13.18 11.49 -11.10
N LEU A 161 14.09 10.61 -11.49
CA LEU A 161 13.98 9.17 -11.20
C LEU A 161 14.02 8.88 -9.69
N GLU A 162 14.86 9.58 -8.93
CA GLU A 162 14.90 9.46 -7.45
C GLU A 162 13.58 9.92 -6.82
N ARG A 163 13.03 11.04 -7.26
CA ARG A 163 11.74 11.55 -6.78
C ARG A 163 10.58 10.61 -7.15
N ARG A 164 10.59 10.07 -8.36
CA ARG A 164 9.60 9.06 -8.80
C ARG A 164 9.71 7.76 -7.99
N THR A 165 10.91 7.33 -7.65
CA THR A 165 11.13 6.20 -6.74
C THR A 165 10.55 6.48 -5.33
N THR A 166 10.66 7.70 -4.84
CA THR A 166 10.04 8.13 -3.59
C THR A 166 8.52 8.14 -3.70
N ILE A 167 7.96 8.65 -4.80
CA ILE A 167 6.52 8.60 -5.09
C ILE A 167 6.01 7.16 -5.15
N LEU A 168 6.73 6.27 -5.85
CA LEU A 168 6.38 4.84 -5.89
C LEU A 168 6.33 4.23 -4.48
N SER A 169 7.37 4.49 -3.68
CA SER A 169 7.45 4.04 -2.29
C SER A 169 6.26 4.53 -1.47
N PHE A 170 5.88 5.77 -1.71
CA PHE A 170 4.73 6.37 -1.06
C PHE A 170 3.41 5.74 -1.51
N VAL A 171 3.19 5.54 -2.81
CA VAL A 171 1.96 4.92 -3.32
C VAL A 171 1.75 3.54 -2.69
N GLU A 172 2.81 2.76 -2.56
CA GLU A 172 2.77 1.46 -1.88
C GLU A 172 2.45 1.60 -0.37
N ASN A 173 3.09 2.56 0.32
CA ASN A 173 2.85 2.80 1.74
C ASN A 173 1.52 3.49 2.01
N TYR A 174 1.07 4.40 1.15
CA TYR A 174 -0.21 5.08 1.30
C TYR A 174 -1.36 4.08 1.40
N ARG A 175 -1.38 3.10 0.52
CA ARG A 175 -2.31 1.99 0.60
C ARG A 175 -2.22 1.30 1.96
N SER A 176 -1.02 0.87 2.36
CA SER A 176 -0.80 0.19 3.63
C SER A 176 -1.26 1.02 4.83
N PHE A 177 -1.01 2.34 4.84
CA PHE A 177 -1.43 3.22 5.94
C PHE A 177 -2.95 3.22 6.17
N TYR A 178 -3.74 3.13 5.09
CA TYR A 178 -5.20 3.07 5.19
C TYR A 178 -5.68 1.66 5.54
N ASP A 179 -5.13 0.64 4.90
CA ASP A 179 -5.46 -0.76 5.17
C ASP A 179 -5.14 -1.13 6.64
N GLU A 180 -4.02 -0.62 7.17
CA GLU A 180 -3.55 -0.82 8.54
C GLU A 180 -4.12 0.19 9.55
N LYS A 181 -4.84 1.21 9.09
CA LYS A 181 -5.41 2.30 9.91
C LYS A 181 -4.35 3.11 10.67
N ASP A 182 -3.16 3.28 10.09
CA ASP A 182 -2.02 3.99 10.70
C ASP A 182 -2.16 5.51 10.56
N LEU A 183 -2.88 6.13 11.48
CA LEU A 183 -3.04 7.58 11.55
C LEU A 183 -1.72 8.35 11.74
N ASN A 184 -0.73 7.75 12.41
CA ASN A 184 0.54 8.43 12.67
C ASN A 184 1.34 8.58 11.37
N SER A 185 1.39 7.54 10.55
CA SER A 185 2.03 7.62 9.25
C SER A 185 1.30 8.57 8.31
N ILE A 186 -0.03 8.54 8.29
CA ILE A 186 -0.85 9.48 7.52
C ILE A 186 -0.61 10.93 7.98
N ASN A 187 -0.50 11.18 9.28
CA ASN A 187 -0.21 12.52 9.81
C ASN A 187 1.14 13.06 9.31
N ARG A 188 2.17 12.24 9.20
CA ARG A 188 3.53 12.67 8.81
C ARG A 188 3.65 13.06 7.34
N ILE A 189 2.81 12.51 6.47
CA ILE A 189 2.92 12.75 5.02
C ILE A 189 2.21 14.02 4.55
N PHE A 190 1.34 14.62 5.36
CA PHE A 190 0.64 15.86 5.03
C PHE A 190 1.29 17.08 5.66
N SER A 191 1.39 18.18 4.91
CA SER A 191 1.75 19.49 5.43
C SER A 191 0.75 19.93 6.51
N ASP A 192 1.20 20.75 7.46
CA ASP A 192 0.32 21.28 8.52
C ASP A 192 -0.76 22.22 7.96
N ASP A 193 -0.49 22.86 6.83
CA ASP A 193 -1.41 23.71 6.08
C ASP A 193 -2.12 22.99 4.92
N ALA A 194 -2.02 21.67 4.85
CA ALA A 194 -2.61 20.89 3.76
C ALA A 194 -4.11 21.15 3.62
N ILE A 195 -4.55 21.28 2.37
CA ILE A 195 -5.96 21.34 1.98
C ILE A 195 -6.37 19.95 1.48
N ILE A 196 -7.36 19.38 2.15
CA ILE A 196 -7.83 18.02 1.87
C ILE A 196 -9.29 18.05 1.48
N ILE A 197 -9.59 17.62 0.26
CA ILE A 197 -10.94 17.51 -0.25
C ILE A 197 -11.27 16.03 -0.36
N THR A 198 -12.28 15.60 0.39
CA THR A 198 -12.83 14.25 0.32
C THR A 198 -14.20 14.29 -0.34
N GLY A 199 -14.55 13.24 -1.07
CA GLY A 199 -15.86 13.10 -1.67
C GLY A 199 -16.52 11.78 -1.22
N THR A 200 -17.83 11.74 -1.31
CA THR A 200 -18.64 10.53 -1.16
C THR A 200 -19.79 10.56 -2.14
N VAL A 201 -20.26 9.39 -2.56
CA VAL A 201 -21.38 9.22 -3.50
C VAL A 201 -22.52 8.43 -2.82
N PRO A 202 -23.19 9.01 -1.81
CA PRO A 202 -24.31 8.34 -1.16
C PRO A 202 -25.51 8.23 -2.10
N MET A 203 -26.23 7.12 -2.02
CA MET A 203 -27.55 6.95 -2.61
C MET A 203 -28.59 7.67 -1.74
N ILE A 204 -29.24 8.69 -2.27
CA ILE A 204 -30.31 9.39 -1.56
C ILE A 204 -31.67 9.12 -2.20
N LYS A 205 -32.71 9.09 -1.38
CA LYS A 205 -34.09 8.98 -1.86
C LYS A 205 -34.55 10.32 -2.45
N GLY A 206 -34.94 10.32 -3.72
CA GLY A 206 -35.46 11.52 -4.37
C GLY A 206 -36.73 12.04 -3.67
N GLY A 207 -36.76 13.32 -3.32
CA GLY A 207 -37.92 13.94 -2.72
C GLY A 207 -39.06 14.18 -3.73
N ASN A 208 -40.33 14.06 -3.28
CA ASN A 208 -41.55 14.46 -3.97
C ASN A 208 -42.07 13.64 -5.16
N SER A 209 -41.73 12.39 -5.35
CA SER A 209 -42.54 11.51 -6.19
C SER A 209 -42.88 10.21 -5.47
N ASP A 210 -44.13 9.76 -5.58
CA ASP A 210 -44.64 8.48 -5.00
C ASP A 210 -43.91 7.23 -5.47
N SER A 211 -43.06 7.33 -6.48
CA SER A 211 -42.10 6.31 -6.92
C SER A 211 -40.73 6.66 -6.39
N GLY A 212 -40.41 6.31 -5.14
CA GLY A 212 -39.12 6.61 -4.48
C GLY A 212 -37.90 6.15 -5.28
N SER A 213 -37.49 6.91 -6.29
CA SER A 213 -36.27 6.66 -7.05
C SER A 213 -35.06 7.07 -6.22
N TRP A 214 -34.13 6.15 -6.03
CA TRP A 214 -32.80 6.43 -5.47
C TRP A 214 -31.91 7.10 -6.52
N ARG A 215 -31.16 8.10 -6.10
CA ARG A 215 -30.17 8.77 -6.97
C ARG A 215 -28.86 8.97 -6.25
N GLU A 216 -27.78 8.90 -7.00
CA GLU A 216 -26.45 9.28 -6.51
C GLU A 216 -26.39 10.79 -6.25
N GLN A 217 -25.75 11.16 -5.14
CA GLN A 217 -25.45 12.55 -4.82
C GLN A 217 -23.98 12.66 -4.41
N ILE A 218 -23.19 13.36 -5.21
CA ILE A 218 -21.80 13.65 -4.86
C ILE A 218 -21.79 14.73 -3.77
N THR A 219 -21.07 14.46 -2.69
CA THR A 219 -20.87 15.42 -1.59
C THR A 219 -19.38 15.58 -1.34
N TYR A 220 -18.90 16.83 -1.39
CA TYR A 220 -17.52 17.18 -1.10
C TYR A 220 -17.38 17.80 0.28
N LYS A 221 -16.27 17.48 0.96
CA LYS A 221 -15.90 18.05 2.25
C LYS A 221 -14.47 18.59 2.18
N ILE A 222 -14.32 19.91 2.36
CA ILE A 222 -13.02 20.57 2.45
C ILE A 222 -12.58 20.57 3.91
N GLN A 223 -11.37 20.12 4.18
CA GLN A 223 -10.83 19.93 5.51
C GLN A 223 -9.37 20.38 5.57
N ASN A 224 -8.95 20.91 6.71
CA ASN A 224 -7.55 20.98 7.05
C ASN A 224 -7.04 19.64 7.62
N LYS A 225 -5.73 19.49 7.80
CA LYS A 225 -5.09 18.27 8.30
C LYS A 225 -5.72 17.75 9.62
N PRO A 226 -5.87 18.54 10.72
CA PRO A 226 -6.50 18.06 11.95
C PRO A 226 -7.93 17.56 11.76
N GLN A 227 -8.75 18.28 10.98
CA GLN A 227 -10.12 17.87 10.70
C GLN A 227 -10.20 16.57 9.92
N TYR A 228 -9.30 16.40 8.96
CA TYR A 228 -9.18 15.17 8.18
C TYR A 228 -8.79 13.98 9.05
N LEU A 229 -7.74 14.10 9.86
CA LEU A 229 -7.29 13.04 10.76
C LEU A 229 -8.37 12.63 11.76
N ASN A 230 -9.11 13.58 12.32
CA ASN A 230 -10.23 13.29 13.21
C ASN A 230 -11.37 12.52 12.48
N SER A 231 -11.69 12.93 11.25
CA SER A 231 -12.68 12.24 10.42
C SER A 231 -12.23 10.82 10.08
N LEU A 232 -10.94 10.67 9.76
CA LEU A 232 -10.34 9.39 9.42
C LEU A 232 -10.27 8.45 10.62
N ALA A 233 -9.91 8.94 11.82
CA ALA A 233 -9.94 8.18 13.06
C ALA A 233 -11.34 7.60 13.35
N ALA A 234 -12.38 8.43 13.17
CA ALA A 234 -13.78 7.99 13.31
C ALA A 234 -14.17 6.95 12.24
N ASN A 235 -13.65 7.07 11.03
CA ASN A 235 -13.85 6.08 9.96
C ASN A 235 -13.16 4.75 10.31
N PHE A 236 -11.90 4.81 10.71
CA PHE A 236 -11.11 3.64 11.10
C PHE A 236 -11.74 2.84 12.24
N SER A 237 -12.32 3.54 13.24
CA SER A 237 -12.97 2.88 14.37
C SER A 237 -14.28 2.17 14.01
N ARG A 238 -15.00 2.65 12.99
CA ARG A 238 -16.30 2.07 12.55
C ARG A 238 -16.14 0.88 11.62
N ASN A 239 -15.03 0.79 10.90
CA ASN A 239 -14.83 -0.23 9.90
C ASN A 239 -14.01 -1.39 10.44
N LYS A 240 -14.43 -2.62 10.16
CA LYS A 240 -13.66 -3.84 10.48
C LYS A 240 -12.37 -3.88 9.67
N TYR A 241 -12.46 -3.57 8.39
CA TYR A 241 -11.35 -3.47 7.46
C TYR A 241 -11.53 -2.25 6.54
N ILE A 242 -10.44 -1.80 5.98
CA ILE A 242 -10.37 -0.86 4.87
C ILE A 242 -9.38 -1.45 3.87
N LYS A 243 -9.73 -1.45 2.61
CA LYS A 243 -8.87 -1.85 1.51
C LYS A 243 -8.84 -0.75 0.47
N VAL A 244 -7.63 -0.30 0.13
CA VAL A 244 -7.42 0.70 -0.93
C VAL A 244 -6.60 0.04 -2.03
N THR A 245 -7.08 0.11 -3.26
CA THR A 245 -6.31 -0.32 -4.43
C THR A 245 -6.17 0.83 -5.41
N PHE A 246 -5.05 0.84 -6.12
CA PHE A 246 -4.78 1.85 -7.12
C PHE A 246 -4.56 1.19 -8.47
N SER A 247 -5.23 1.75 -9.49
CA SER A 247 -4.97 1.53 -10.90
C SER A 247 -4.72 2.89 -11.55
N ASP A 248 -4.30 2.94 -12.79
CA ASP A 248 -4.12 4.17 -13.56
C ASP A 248 -3.43 5.31 -12.78
N VAL A 249 -2.12 5.25 -12.71
CA VAL A 249 -1.29 6.27 -12.09
C VAL A 249 -0.74 7.21 -13.15
N GLU A 250 -0.85 8.51 -12.92
CA GLU A 250 -0.16 9.54 -13.70
C GLU A 250 0.68 10.41 -12.75
N VAL A 251 1.95 10.61 -13.11
CA VAL A 251 2.88 11.46 -12.35
C VAL A 251 3.35 12.60 -13.22
N VAL A 252 2.93 13.82 -12.89
CA VAL A 252 3.24 15.03 -13.63
C VAL A 252 4.12 15.94 -12.79
N ARG A 253 5.34 16.23 -13.26
CA ARG A 253 6.19 17.25 -12.69
C ARG A 253 5.70 18.63 -13.12
N HIS A 254 5.53 19.56 -12.17
CA HIS A 254 5.07 20.91 -12.48
C HIS A 254 6.11 21.66 -13.33
N PRO A 255 5.73 22.24 -14.49
CA PRO A 255 6.70 22.81 -15.44
C PRO A 255 7.41 24.08 -14.92
N ALA A 256 6.71 24.93 -14.16
CA ALA A 256 7.26 26.17 -13.63
C ALA A 256 7.89 26.01 -12.22
N ASN A 257 7.55 24.95 -11.49
CA ASN A 257 8.19 24.67 -10.21
C ASN A 257 8.55 23.16 -10.16
N PRO A 258 9.80 22.82 -10.49
CA PRO A 258 10.24 21.44 -10.61
C PRO A 258 10.28 20.67 -9.28
N ASN A 259 10.06 21.33 -8.14
CA ASN A 259 9.95 20.68 -6.84
C ASN A 259 8.54 20.13 -6.55
N TYR A 260 7.54 20.50 -7.37
CA TYR A 260 6.18 20.01 -7.21
C TYR A 260 5.84 18.92 -8.21
N TYR A 261 5.16 17.89 -7.70
CA TYR A 261 4.66 16.76 -8.48
C TYR A 261 3.18 16.53 -8.17
N GLY A 262 2.38 16.41 -9.22
CA GLY A 262 1.01 15.89 -9.14
C GLY A 262 1.03 14.38 -9.36
N VAL A 263 0.41 13.65 -8.48
CA VAL A 263 0.21 12.20 -8.59
C VAL A 263 -1.29 11.94 -8.62
N THR A 264 -1.80 11.60 -9.79
CA THR A 264 -3.21 11.22 -9.99
C THR A 264 -3.32 9.71 -10.00
N LEU A 265 -4.21 9.16 -9.18
CA LEU A 265 -4.40 7.73 -8.98
C LEU A 265 -5.89 7.41 -9.17
N HIS A 266 -6.23 6.42 -9.97
CA HIS A 266 -7.56 5.82 -9.90
C HIS A 266 -7.61 4.94 -8.67
N GLN A 267 -8.42 5.34 -7.68
CA GLN A 267 -8.56 4.70 -6.38
C GLN A 267 -9.87 3.92 -6.33
N HIS A 268 -9.78 2.65 -5.98
CA HIS A 268 -10.90 1.89 -5.48
C HIS A 268 -10.79 1.80 -3.95
N TRP A 269 -11.80 2.34 -3.27
CA TRP A 269 -11.92 2.28 -1.80
C TRP A 269 -12.99 1.29 -1.42
N LYS A 270 -12.65 0.30 -0.61
CA LYS A 270 -13.58 -0.65 -0.03
C LYS A 270 -13.38 -0.74 1.48
N SER A 271 -14.48 -0.66 2.21
CA SER A 271 -14.51 -0.88 3.66
C SER A 271 -15.69 -1.76 4.04
N SER A 272 -15.79 -2.16 5.31
CA SER A 272 -16.92 -2.95 5.79
C SER A 272 -18.28 -2.23 5.73
N THR A 273 -18.31 -0.93 5.46
CA THR A 273 -19.55 -0.11 5.45
C THR A 273 -19.74 0.73 4.20
N TYR A 274 -18.72 0.85 3.33
CA TYR A 274 -18.74 1.74 2.18
C TYR A 274 -17.75 1.33 1.10
N GLU A 275 -18.12 1.55 -0.16
CA GLU A 275 -17.29 1.27 -1.34
C GLU A 275 -17.48 2.37 -2.36
N ASP A 276 -16.39 2.86 -2.98
CA ASP A 276 -16.42 3.81 -4.10
C ASP A 276 -15.21 3.67 -5.02
N ASP A 277 -15.37 4.24 -6.22
CA ASP A 277 -14.33 4.42 -7.21
C ASP A 277 -14.17 5.91 -7.54
N GLY A 278 -12.93 6.35 -7.73
CA GLY A 278 -12.68 7.73 -8.10
C GLY A 278 -11.20 8.05 -8.31
N TYR A 279 -10.95 9.26 -8.75
CA TYR A 279 -9.60 9.78 -8.96
C TYR A 279 -9.13 10.58 -7.75
N LEU A 280 -7.98 10.18 -7.22
CA LEU A 280 -7.27 10.84 -6.14
C LEU A 280 -6.10 11.61 -6.73
N LEU A 281 -6.05 12.93 -6.54
CA LEU A 281 -4.88 13.75 -6.84
C LEU A 281 -4.16 14.11 -5.53
N LEU A 282 -2.85 13.91 -5.52
CA LEU A 282 -1.93 14.32 -4.46
C LEU A 282 -0.91 15.29 -5.05
N ILE A 283 -0.78 16.49 -4.47
CA ILE A 283 0.27 17.45 -4.88
C ILE A 283 1.37 17.44 -3.83
N TRP A 284 2.54 17.01 -4.27
CA TRP A 284 3.75 16.82 -3.49
C TRP A 284 4.72 17.98 -3.67
N GLU A 285 5.40 18.33 -2.59
CA GLU A 285 6.58 19.16 -2.62
C GLU A 285 7.80 18.35 -2.20
N PHE A 286 8.87 18.45 -2.98
CA PHE A 286 10.20 17.89 -2.68
C PHE A 286 11.15 19.02 -2.36
N ARG A 287 11.69 19.03 -1.13
CA ARG A 287 12.72 19.97 -0.68
C ARG A 287 14.02 19.24 -0.46
N ASP A 288 15.13 19.92 -0.75
CA ASP A 288 16.45 19.33 -0.53
C ASP A 288 16.71 19.13 0.96
N GLY A 289 17.00 17.88 1.36
CA GLY A 289 17.31 17.52 2.76
C GLY A 289 16.11 17.38 3.69
N GLU A 290 14.87 17.50 3.19
CA GLU A 290 13.64 17.29 3.93
C GLU A 290 12.85 16.10 3.35
N ASP A 291 11.98 15.51 4.17
CA ASP A 291 11.02 14.51 3.68
C ASP A 291 10.00 15.19 2.77
N PRO A 292 9.62 14.57 1.64
CA PRO A 292 8.58 15.10 0.77
C PRO A 292 7.23 15.14 1.48
N ILE A 293 6.44 16.17 1.19
CA ILE A 293 5.20 16.46 1.90
C ILE A 293 4.05 16.75 0.93
N ILE A 294 2.82 16.37 1.30
CA ILE A 294 1.61 16.61 0.53
C ILE A 294 0.93 17.90 1.00
N HIS A 295 0.76 18.86 0.09
CA HIS A 295 0.02 20.10 0.33
C HIS A 295 -1.45 20.02 -0.05
N TYR A 296 -1.80 19.25 -1.09
CA TYR A 296 -3.16 19.11 -1.56
C TYR A 296 -3.50 17.64 -1.75
N ARG A 297 -4.67 17.26 -1.27
CA ARG A 297 -5.33 16.01 -1.58
C ARG A 297 -6.73 16.31 -2.06
N THR A 298 -7.06 15.92 -3.28
CA THR A 298 -8.43 16.03 -3.78
C THR A 298 -8.92 14.67 -4.27
N TRP A 299 -10.24 14.50 -4.29
CA TRP A 299 -10.90 13.32 -4.80
C TRP A 299 -12.09 13.75 -5.67
N GLN A 300 -12.30 13.04 -6.78
CA GLN A 300 -13.49 13.15 -7.62
C GLN A 300 -13.95 11.74 -8.01
N PRO A 301 -15.28 11.49 -8.19
CA PRO A 301 -15.74 10.19 -8.64
C PRO A 301 -15.23 9.90 -10.05
N ASP A 302 -15.12 8.63 -10.42
CA ASP A 302 -14.74 8.20 -11.77
C ASP A 302 -15.84 8.43 -12.81
N ARG A 303 -17.08 8.66 -12.32
CA ARG A 303 -18.25 8.93 -13.15
C ARG A 303 -19.22 9.88 -12.48
N ILE A 304 -20.01 10.57 -13.29
CA ILE A 304 -21.13 11.44 -12.85
C ILE A 304 -22.41 10.93 -13.51
N GLY A 305 -23.27 10.27 -12.75
CA GLY A 305 -24.40 9.52 -13.29
C GLY A 305 -23.96 8.38 -14.19
N SER A 306 -24.35 8.41 -15.47
CA SER A 306 -23.93 7.43 -16.48
C SER A 306 -22.69 7.83 -17.29
N HIS A 307 -22.13 9.02 -17.06
CA HIS A 307 -20.98 9.56 -17.77
C HIS A 307 -19.69 9.22 -17.01
N SER A 308 -18.82 8.38 -17.58
CA SER A 308 -17.46 8.17 -17.09
C SER A 308 -16.59 9.35 -17.51
N LEU A 309 -15.74 9.84 -16.61
CA LEU A 309 -14.88 10.98 -16.89
C LEU A 309 -13.88 10.68 -18.01
N ALA A 310 -13.80 11.59 -18.96
CA ALA A 310 -12.73 11.57 -19.95
C ALA A 310 -11.39 12.04 -19.32
N LYS A 311 -10.27 11.74 -19.97
CA LYS A 311 -8.95 12.03 -19.41
C LYS A 311 -8.73 13.52 -19.10
N ASP A 312 -9.30 14.40 -19.90
CA ASP A 312 -9.25 15.88 -19.75
C ASP A 312 -10.22 16.43 -18.69
N GLU A 313 -11.13 15.60 -18.18
CA GLU A 313 -12.01 15.93 -17.06
C GLU A 313 -11.43 15.49 -15.70
N ILE A 314 -10.33 14.70 -15.73
CA ILE A 314 -9.66 14.25 -14.51
C ILE A 314 -8.75 15.35 -14.00
N ILE A 315 -9.01 15.77 -12.75
CA ILE A 315 -8.25 16.82 -12.07
C ILE A 315 -6.75 16.46 -11.96
N ASN A 316 -5.88 17.39 -12.31
CA ASN A 316 -4.43 17.21 -12.26
C ASN A 316 -3.71 18.45 -11.71
N ILE A 317 -2.38 18.40 -11.55
CA ILE A 317 -1.61 19.49 -10.95
C ILE A 317 -1.69 20.81 -11.75
N MET A 318 -1.97 20.76 -13.05
CA MET A 318 -2.07 21.94 -13.90
C MET A 318 -3.32 22.79 -13.61
N ASP A 319 -4.30 22.21 -12.89
CA ASP A 319 -5.51 22.92 -12.44
C ASP A 319 -5.27 23.76 -11.18
N PHE A 320 -4.05 23.70 -10.63
CA PHE A 320 -3.65 24.40 -9.40
C PHE A 320 -2.66 25.51 -9.68
N ASN A 321 -2.83 26.63 -9.01
CA ASN A 321 -1.86 27.71 -9.05
C ASN A 321 -0.72 27.44 -8.04
N ILE A 322 0.33 26.78 -8.54
CA ILE A 322 1.52 26.47 -7.72
C ILE A 322 2.49 27.68 -7.81
N PRO A 323 3.01 28.17 -6.68
CA PRO A 323 4.01 29.26 -6.69
C PRO A 323 5.21 28.90 -7.57
N THR A 324 5.64 29.83 -8.42
CA THR A 324 6.87 29.70 -9.21
C THR A 324 8.09 29.89 -8.31
N LEU A 325 9.20 29.21 -8.62
CA LEU A 325 10.49 29.56 -8.05
C LEU A 325 10.98 30.83 -8.75
N ASP A 326 11.13 31.92 -7.98
CA ASP A 326 11.79 33.17 -8.43
C ASP A 326 13.29 32.96 -8.60
#